data_19c87a57cb76c092b81f586f8e1507d3
#
_entry.id   19c87a57cb76c092b81f586f8e1507d3
#
_cell.length_a   1.000
_cell.length_b   1.000
_cell.length_c   1.000
_cell.angle_alpha   90.00
_cell.angle_beta   90.00
_cell.angle_gamma   90.00
#
_symmetry.space_group_name_H-M   'P 1'
#
loop_
_entity.id
_entity.type
_entity.pdbx_description
1 polymer ?
#
loop_
_entity_poly.entity_id
_entity_poly.type
_entity_poly.pdbx_seq_one_letter_code
_entity_poly.pdbx_strand_id
1 'polypeptide(L)'
;MSHLYYIHDPMCSWCWGFRPTLDDLLNQIPEEVSTSRLLGGLAPDSVDPMPEVMCIKLQMTWRHIQKKLPDTCFNFDFWTDNTPRRSTYPACRAVIVARALDGSTEDAMILAIQQAYYLQARNPSDNDILNELAEEIGLDKDRFREKIGHKSTQLQLESEIEQSIRMGARSFPSLIFQKDGGYWPVAVDYHSADSMLEIIDKLCCT
;
A
#
# COMPACT_ATOMS: atom_id res chain seq x y z
N MET A 1 -0.76 -7.95 -24.45
CA MET A 1 0.28 -7.82 -23.41
C MET A 1 -0.34 -8.15 -22.07
N SER A 2 0.37 -8.94 -21.26
CA SER A 2 -0.08 -9.33 -19.92
C SER A 2 0.44 -8.35 -18.87
N HIS A 3 -0.40 -7.99 -17.89
CA HIS A 3 -0.03 -7.05 -16.85
C HIS A 3 -0.65 -7.44 -15.51
N LEU A 4 0.14 -7.42 -14.43
CA LEU A 4 -0.34 -7.65 -13.07
C LEU A 4 -0.37 -6.32 -12.30
N TYR A 5 -1.54 -5.95 -11.81
CA TYR A 5 -1.71 -4.82 -10.90
C TYR A 5 -1.76 -5.30 -9.46
N TYR A 6 -0.88 -4.75 -8.63
CA TYR A 6 -0.99 -4.83 -7.18
C TYR A 6 -1.69 -3.57 -6.65
N ILE A 7 -2.90 -3.74 -6.14
CA ILE A 7 -3.72 -2.63 -5.62
C ILE A 7 -3.65 -2.66 -4.10
N HIS A 8 -3.21 -1.55 -3.51
CA HIS A 8 -2.90 -1.49 -2.09
C HIS A 8 -3.13 -0.11 -1.48
N ASP A 9 -2.97 -0.03 -0.18
CA ASP A 9 -2.81 1.22 0.58
C ASP A 9 -1.62 1.02 1.53
N PRO A 10 -0.67 1.98 1.64
CA PRO A 10 0.51 1.82 2.48
C PRO A 10 0.18 1.68 3.98
N MET A 11 -1.00 2.15 4.42
CA MET A 11 -1.48 2.00 5.79
C MET A 11 -2.47 0.82 5.95
N CYS A 12 -2.57 -0.08 4.97
CA CYS A 12 -3.35 -1.31 5.06
C CYS A 12 -2.57 -2.40 5.80
N SER A 13 -3.03 -2.82 6.96
CA SER A 13 -2.34 -3.83 7.78
C SER A 13 -2.25 -5.21 7.13
N TRP A 14 -3.22 -5.60 6.30
CA TRP A 14 -3.14 -6.80 5.50
C TRP A 14 -2.13 -6.66 4.34
N CYS A 15 -1.94 -5.46 3.79
CA CYS A 15 -0.87 -5.20 2.81
C CYS A 15 0.51 -5.30 3.46
N TRP A 16 0.66 -4.88 4.72
CA TRP A 16 1.88 -5.08 5.50
C TRP A 16 2.19 -6.56 5.70
N GLY A 17 1.19 -7.36 6.11
CA GLY A 17 1.36 -8.81 6.27
C GLY A 17 1.60 -9.56 4.96
N PHE A 18 1.14 -9.01 3.83
CA PHE A 18 1.32 -9.62 2.51
C PHE A 18 2.69 -9.30 1.88
N ARG A 19 3.41 -8.30 2.38
CA ARG A 19 4.64 -7.81 1.74
C ARG A 19 5.68 -8.90 1.45
N PRO A 20 6.04 -9.80 2.38
CA PRO A 20 7.04 -10.84 2.09
C PRO A 20 6.62 -11.74 0.92
N THR A 21 5.36 -12.17 0.90
CA THR A 21 4.83 -13.02 -0.17
C THR A 21 4.67 -12.26 -1.50
N LEU A 22 4.38 -10.95 -1.45
CA LEU A 22 4.38 -10.11 -2.64
C LEU A 22 5.78 -10.00 -3.25
N ASP A 23 6.79 -9.80 -2.43
CA ASP A 23 8.19 -9.71 -2.89
C ASP A 23 8.62 -11.03 -3.54
N ASP A 24 8.26 -12.18 -2.94
CA ASP A 24 8.49 -13.51 -3.52
C ASP A 24 7.74 -13.70 -4.86
N LEU A 25 6.50 -13.26 -4.95
CA LEU A 25 5.72 -13.30 -6.19
C LEU A 25 6.36 -12.47 -7.29
N LEU A 26 6.71 -11.22 -7.00
CA LEU A 26 7.28 -10.30 -7.99
C LEU A 26 8.65 -10.74 -8.50
N ASN A 27 9.43 -11.45 -7.67
CA ASN A 27 10.73 -12.01 -8.06
C ASN A 27 10.62 -13.25 -8.98
N GLN A 28 9.46 -13.90 -9.03
CA GLN A 28 9.22 -15.13 -9.78
C GLN A 28 8.23 -14.97 -10.94
N ILE A 29 7.64 -13.77 -11.08
CA ILE A 29 6.67 -13.52 -12.15
C ILE A 29 7.33 -13.65 -13.52
N PRO A 30 6.68 -14.26 -14.56
CA PRO A 30 7.24 -14.38 -15.89
C PRO A 30 7.65 -13.03 -16.50
N GLU A 31 8.76 -12.98 -17.21
CA GLU A 31 9.32 -11.74 -17.81
C GLU A 31 8.36 -11.05 -18.79
N GLU A 32 7.46 -11.80 -19.42
CA GLU A 32 6.43 -11.28 -20.32
C GLU A 32 5.26 -10.60 -19.61
N VAL A 33 5.18 -10.71 -18.27
CA VAL A 33 4.15 -10.06 -17.45
C VAL A 33 4.72 -8.79 -16.82
N SER A 34 4.28 -7.64 -17.30
CA SER A 34 4.63 -6.37 -16.65
C SER A 34 3.85 -6.20 -15.33
N THR A 35 4.41 -5.45 -14.39
CA THR A 35 3.79 -5.21 -13.09
C THR A 35 3.65 -3.73 -12.78
N SER A 36 2.61 -3.36 -12.04
CA SER A 36 2.43 -2.00 -11.51
C SER A 36 1.74 -2.02 -10.16
N ARG A 37 2.04 -1.02 -9.34
CA ARG A 37 1.31 -0.73 -8.11
C ARG A 37 0.28 0.37 -8.37
N LEU A 38 -0.92 0.22 -7.77
CA LEU A 38 -1.95 1.24 -7.74
C LEU A 38 -2.40 1.49 -6.32
N LEU A 39 -2.60 2.76 -6.01
CA LEU A 39 -3.09 3.15 -4.70
C LEU A 39 -4.61 3.09 -4.66
N GLY A 40 -5.14 2.29 -3.73
CA GLY A 40 -6.58 2.10 -3.59
C GLY A 40 -7.26 3.08 -2.64
N GLY A 41 -6.51 3.72 -1.74
CA GLY A 41 -7.00 4.74 -0.82
C GLY A 41 -8.08 4.24 0.15
N LEU A 42 -7.66 3.73 1.31
CA LEU A 42 -8.58 3.17 2.33
C LEU A 42 -9.47 4.21 2.99
N ALA A 43 -8.96 5.42 3.22
CA ALA A 43 -9.67 6.46 3.94
C ALA A 43 -9.26 7.86 3.48
N PRO A 44 -10.25 8.72 3.13
CA PRO A 44 -9.98 10.09 2.73
C PRO A 44 -9.35 10.91 3.86
N ASP A 45 -8.89 12.11 3.51
CA ASP A 45 -8.33 13.03 4.49
C ASP A 45 -9.32 13.30 5.63
N SER A 46 -8.82 13.26 6.86
CA SER A 46 -9.56 13.61 8.07
C SER A 46 -8.64 14.26 9.09
N VAL A 47 -9.14 15.26 9.76
CA VAL A 47 -8.50 15.92 10.91
C VAL A 47 -9.08 15.40 12.23
N ASP A 48 -10.19 14.70 12.19
CA ASP A 48 -10.88 14.20 13.37
C ASP A 48 -10.13 13.00 13.98
N PRO A 49 -10.02 12.94 15.31
CA PRO A 49 -9.53 11.75 16.00
C PRO A 49 -10.34 10.51 15.62
N MET A 50 -9.68 9.39 15.46
CA MET A 50 -10.35 8.12 15.17
C MET A 50 -11.25 7.72 16.36
N PRO A 51 -12.52 7.35 16.12
CA PRO A 51 -13.39 6.86 17.18
C PRO A 51 -12.79 5.65 17.90
N GLU A 52 -12.94 5.59 19.23
CA GLU A 52 -12.37 4.53 20.09
C GLU A 52 -12.73 3.11 19.58
N VAL A 53 -13.99 2.91 19.19
CA VAL A 53 -14.46 1.63 18.65
C VAL A 53 -13.65 1.22 17.41
N MET A 54 -13.27 2.18 16.56
CA MET A 54 -12.45 1.92 15.39
C MET A 54 -11.00 1.60 15.79
N CYS A 55 -10.43 2.31 16.76
CA CYS A 55 -9.10 2.03 17.31
C CYS A 55 -9.03 0.59 17.86
N ILE A 56 -10.02 0.19 18.64
CA ILE A 56 -10.12 -1.19 19.18
C ILE A 56 -10.21 -2.20 18.03
N LYS A 57 -11.05 -1.94 17.02
CA LYS A 57 -11.20 -2.84 15.86
C LYS A 57 -9.88 -3.01 15.10
N LEU A 58 -9.13 -1.95 14.87
CA LEU A 58 -7.84 -2.02 14.17
C LEU A 58 -6.78 -2.74 15.00
N GLN A 59 -6.73 -2.52 16.32
CA GLN A 59 -5.86 -3.29 17.22
C GLN A 59 -6.19 -4.78 17.19
N MET A 60 -7.48 -5.14 17.18
CA MET A 60 -7.90 -6.54 17.02
C MET A 60 -7.47 -7.12 15.66
N THR A 61 -7.55 -6.31 14.60
CA THR A 61 -7.06 -6.72 13.27
C THR A 61 -5.57 -6.99 13.29
N TRP A 62 -4.74 -6.13 13.92
CA TRP A 62 -3.30 -6.36 14.07
C TRP A 62 -3.00 -7.66 14.82
N ARG A 63 -3.67 -7.92 15.97
CA ARG A 63 -3.54 -9.18 16.71
C ARG A 63 -3.95 -10.39 15.86
N HIS A 64 -5.01 -10.25 15.06
CA HIS A 64 -5.47 -11.32 14.18
C HIS A 64 -4.44 -11.63 13.08
N ILE A 65 -3.82 -10.60 12.49
CA ILE A 65 -2.75 -10.77 11.50
C ILE A 65 -1.56 -11.47 12.15
N GLN A 66 -1.08 -11.02 13.31
CA GLN A 66 0.03 -11.69 14.03
C GLN A 66 -0.26 -13.16 14.33
N LYS A 67 -1.51 -13.51 14.65
CA LYS A 67 -1.89 -14.91 14.87
C LYS A 67 -1.84 -15.72 13.58
N LYS A 68 -2.19 -15.14 12.43
CA LYS A 68 -2.19 -15.82 11.12
C LYS A 68 -0.80 -15.83 10.48
N LEU A 69 -0.05 -14.77 10.68
CA LEU A 69 1.27 -14.51 10.10
C LEU A 69 2.23 -14.16 11.24
N PRO A 70 2.80 -15.16 11.94
CA PRO A 70 3.57 -14.94 13.17
C PRO A 70 4.80 -14.05 12.99
N ASP A 71 5.38 -14.01 11.79
CA ASP A 71 6.54 -13.20 11.47
C ASP A 71 6.20 -11.71 11.22
N THR A 72 4.90 -11.38 11.14
CA THR A 72 4.44 -10.00 10.96
C THR A 72 4.38 -9.28 12.31
N CYS A 73 5.29 -8.34 12.53
CA CYS A 73 5.39 -7.57 13.77
C CYS A 73 4.54 -6.29 13.73
N PHE A 74 4.03 -5.92 14.91
CA PHE A 74 3.33 -4.64 15.13
C PHE A 74 3.75 -4.03 16.46
N ASN A 75 4.02 -2.73 16.47
CA ASN A 75 4.23 -1.95 17.69
C ASN A 75 2.91 -1.31 18.15
N PHE A 76 2.35 -1.79 19.25
CA PHE A 76 1.08 -1.30 19.78
C PHE A 76 1.19 0.04 20.51
N ASP A 77 2.41 0.55 20.77
CA ASP A 77 2.63 1.88 21.33
C ASP A 77 2.07 2.98 20.41
N PHE A 78 1.90 2.66 19.11
CA PHE A 78 1.21 3.56 18.17
C PHE A 78 -0.13 4.07 18.72
N TRP A 79 -0.87 3.23 19.42
CA TRP A 79 -2.23 3.54 19.90
C TRP A 79 -2.25 4.37 21.16
N THR A 80 -1.13 4.43 21.90
CA THR A 80 -0.98 5.21 23.15
C THR A 80 -0.19 6.50 22.93
N ASP A 81 0.77 6.48 22.01
CA ASP A 81 1.71 7.58 21.79
C ASP A 81 1.19 8.59 20.74
N ASN A 82 0.13 8.24 20.02
CA ASN A 82 -0.44 9.07 18.97
C ASN A 82 -1.92 9.38 19.22
N THR A 83 -2.41 10.39 18.51
CA THR A 83 -3.83 10.62 18.28
C THR A 83 -4.19 10.11 16.86
N PRO A 84 -4.57 8.83 16.71
CA PRO A 84 -4.82 8.25 15.38
C PRO A 84 -5.97 8.95 14.67
N ARG A 85 -5.86 9.08 13.35
CA ARG A 85 -6.93 9.54 12.46
C ARG A 85 -7.23 8.45 11.42
N ARG A 86 -8.48 8.36 10.98
CA ARG A 86 -8.85 7.50 9.85
C ARG A 86 -8.59 8.25 8.54
N SER A 87 -7.31 8.40 8.20
CA SER A 87 -6.83 9.21 7.09
C SER A 87 -5.59 8.55 6.46
N THR A 88 -5.72 7.93 5.29
CA THR A 88 -4.62 7.25 4.59
C THR A 88 -4.20 7.96 3.30
N TYR A 89 -4.99 8.89 2.81
CA TYR A 89 -4.67 9.64 1.59
C TYR A 89 -3.34 10.41 1.68
N PRO A 90 -2.93 11.00 2.82
CA PRO A 90 -1.61 11.62 2.92
C PRO A 90 -0.48 10.64 2.60
N ALA A 91 -0.53 9.42 3.16
CA ALA A 91 0.46 8.37 2.88
C ALA A 91 0.43 7.91 1.41
N CYS A 92 -0.76 7.82 0.79
CA CYS A 92 -0.89 7.52 -0.63
C CYS A 92 -0.26 8.64 -1.49
N ARG A 93 -0.52 9.92 -1.18
CA ARG A 93 0.12 11.05 -1.89
C ARG A 93 1.63 11.03 -1.75
N ALA A 94 2.15 10.64 -0.57
CA ALA A 94 3.58 10.51 -0.36
C ALA A 94 4.22 9.49 -1.33
N VAL A 95 3.59 8.35 -1.56
CA VAL A 95 4.04 7.34 -2.54
C VAL A 95 4.01 7.91 -3.97
N ILE A 96 2.95 8.62 -4.35
CA ILE A 96 2.85 9.27 -5.67
C ILE A 96 3.98 10.27 -5.88
N VAL A 97 4.26 11.10 -4.86
CA VAL A 97 5.33 12.11 -4.95
C VAL A 97 6.70 11.46 -5.04
N ALA A 98 6.96 10.42 -4.23
CA ALA A 98 8.22 9.69 -4.28
C ALA A 98 8.45 9.13 -5.70
N ARG A 99 7.49 8.39 -6.24
CA ARG A 99 7.52 7.86 -7.61
C ARG A 99 7.71 8.95 -8.68
N ALA A 100 7.11 10.12 -8.50
CA ALA A 100 7.23 11.23 -9.44
C ALA A 100 8.56 11.98 -9.35
N LEU A 101 9.24 11.95 -8.20
CA LEU A 101 10.55 12.56 -8.02
C LEU A 101 11.68 11.63 -8.51
N ASP A 102 11.56 10.35 -8.17
CA ASP A 102 12.44 9.27 -8.61
C ASP A 102 11.66 7.95 -8.60
N GLY A 103 11.39 7.38 -9.78
CA GLY A 103 10.62 6.14 -9.92
C GLY A 103 11.19 4.96 -9.13
N SER A 104 12.48 4.94 -8.84
CA SER A 104 13.12 3.89 -8.03
C SER A 104 12.78 3.96 -6.54
N THR A 105 12.24 5.08 -6.06
CA THR A 105 11.94 5.30 -4.62
C THR A 105 10.51 4.93 -4.22
N GLU A 106 9.66 4.50 -5.14
CA GLU A 106 8.27 4.12 -4.83
C GLU A 106 8.20 3.05 -3.73
N ASP A 107 8.92 1.94 -3.92
CA ASP A 107 8.91 0.84 -2.95
C ASP A 107 9.58 1.21 -1.62
N ALA A 108 10.65 2.01 -1.68
CA ALA A 108 11.31 2.55 -0.49
C ALA A 108 10.36 3.42 0.34
N MET A 109 9.54 4.29 -0.30
CA MET A 109 8.56 5.11 0.39
C MET A 109 7.44 4.26 1.00
N ILE A 110 6.92 3.26 0.28
CA ILE A 110 5.92 2.33 0.80
C ILE A 110 6.47 1.63 2.05
N LEU A 111 7.69 1.09 1.99
CA LEU A 111 8.32 0.41 3.10
C LEU A 111 8.55 1.35 4.29
N ALA A 112 9.06 2.57 4.06
CA ALA A 112 9.29 3.55 5.10
C ALA A 112 7.98 3.91 5.84
N ILE A 113 6.88 4.14 5.11
CA ILE A 113 5.55 4.37 5.68
C ILE A 113 5.09 3.18 6.52
N GLN A 114 5.23 1.96 6.00
CA GLN A 114 4.83 0.74 6.71
C GLN A 114 5.64 0.55 8.00
N GLN A 115 6.96 0.73 7.96
CA GLN A 115 7.82 0.64 9.13
C GLN A 115 7.51 1.73 10.17
N ALA A 116 7.32 2.97 9.73
CA ALA A 116 6.93 4.08 10.59
C ALA A 116 5.63 3.76 11.34
N TYR A 117 4.60 3.30 10.63
CA TYR A 117 3.28 3.01 11.17
C TYR A 117 3.26 1.78 12.06
N TYR A 118 3.82 0.65 11.54
CA TYR A 118 3.65 -0.65 12.18
C TYR A 118 4.73 -0.99 13.18
N LEU A 119 5.93 -0.41 13.07
CA LEU A 119 7.07 -0.78 13.92
C LEU A 119 7.59 0.36 14.80
N GLN A 120 7.45 1.62 14.36
CA GLN A 120 8.09 2.76 15.01
C GLN A 120 7.11 3.68 15.76
N ALA A 121 5.81 3.34 15.77
CA ALA A 121 4.75 4.17 16.37
C ALA A 121 4.71 5.62 15.84
N ARG A 122 5.15 5.87 14.59
CA ARG A 122 5.05 7.16 13.90
C ARG A 122 3.78 7.20 13.07
N ASN A 123 3.10 8.35 13.02
CA ASN A 123 1.77 8.45 12.37
C ASN A 123 1.87 8.96 10.92
N PRO A 124 1.73 8.10 9.88
CA PRO A 124 1.83 8.52 8.47
C PRO A 124 0.60 9.31 7.97
N SER A 125 -0.38 9.59 8.83
CA SER A 125 -1.43 10.57 8.53
C SER A 125 -0.93 12.01 8.70
N ASP A 126 0.27 12.20 9.28
CA ASP A 126 0.89 13.50 9.52
C ASP A 126 1.90 13.82 8.42
N ASN A 127 1.72 14.96 7.75
CA ASN A 127 2.63 15.38 6.66
C ASN A 127 4.06 15.59 7.14
N ASP A 128 4.28 15.99 8.41
CA ASP A 128 5.63 16.16 8.96
C ASP A 128 6.37 14.83 9.00
N ILE A 129 5.71 13.77 9.45
CA ILE A 129 6.25 12.40 9.43
C ILE A 129 6.57 11.97 7.98
N LEU A 130 5.68 12.23 7.03
CA LEU A 130 5.91 11.88 5.62
C LEU A 130 7.10 12.66 5.01
N ASN A 131 7.30 13.92 5.41
CA ASN A 131 8.47 14.73 5.00
C ASN A 131 9.79 14.17 5.58
N GLU A 132 9.77 13.70 6.83
CA GLU A 132 10.91 13.03 7.45
C GLU A 132 11.24 11.73 6.72
N LEU A 133 10.24 10.90 6.45
CA LEU A 133 10.42 9.63 5.72
C LEU A 133 10.97 9.86 4.30
N ALA A 134 10.54 10.93 3.62
CA ALA A 134 11.08 11.27 2.30
C ALA A 134 12.58 11.60 2.38
N GLU A 135 13.00 12.37 3.40
CA GLU A 135 14.42 12.68 3.65
C GLU A 135 15.23 11.41 4.00
N GLU A 136 14.68 10.53 4.85
CA GLU A 136 15.30 9.27 5.26
C GLU A 136 15.59 8.33 4.05
N ILE A 137 14.75 8.35 3.02
CA ILE A 137 14.96 7.57 1.79
C ILE A 137 15.76 8.33 0.71
N GLY A 138 16.30 9.52 1.04
CA GLY A 138 17.19 10.28 0.18
C GLY A 138 16.50 11.22 -0.83
N LEU A 139 15.19 11.47 -0.69
CA LEU A 139 14.50 12.45 -1.52
C LEU A 139 14.76 13.88 -1.04
N ASP A 140 14.70 14.83 -1.98
CA ASP A 140 14.76 16.26 -1.68
C ASP A 140 13.49 16.66 -0.89
N LYS A 141 13.69 17.04 0.37
CA LYS A 141 12.63 17.37 1.33
C LYS A 141 11.78 18.57 0.90
N ASP A 142 12.39 19.59 0.32
CA ASP A 142 11.67 20.81 -0.05
C ASP A 142 10.80 20.54 -1.30
N ARG A 143 11.33 19.83 -2.29
CA ARG A 143 10.57 19.40 -3.45
C ARG A 143 9.45 18.43 -3.08
N PHE A 144 9.68 17.54 -2.14
CA PHE A 144 8.67 16.60 -1.66
C PHE A 144 7.54 17.36 -0.94
N ARG A 145 7.87 18.27 -0.01
CA ARG A 145 6.90 19.11 0.73
C ARG A 145 6.04 19.96 -0.19
N GLU A 146 6.63 20.54 -1.23
CA GLU A 146 5.88 21.31 -2.23
C GLU A 146 4.85 20.43 -2.96
N LYS A 147 5.26 19.22 -3.35
CA LYS A 147 4.44 18.35 -4.21
C LYS A 147 3.35 17.58 -3.46
N ILE A 148 3.55 17.21 -2.18
CA ILE A 148 2.60 16.37 -1.44
C ILE A 148 1.24 17.03 -1.26
N GLY A 149 1.20 18.36 -1.10
CA GLY A 149 -0.02 19.17 -1.02
C GLY A 149 -0.54 19.67 -2.35
N HIS A 150 0.13 19.39 -3.46
CA HIS A 150 -0.26 19.94 -4.75
C HIS A 150 -1.52 19.28 -5.32
N LYS A 151 -2.38 20.05 -5.98
CA LYS A 151 -3.63 19.56 -6.57
C LYS A 151 -3.42 18.42 -7.56
N SER A 152 -2.33 18.45 -8.35
CA SER A 152 -2.03 17.39 -9.31
C SER A 152 -1.78 16.05 -8.63
N THR A 153 -1.16 16.03 -7.43
CA THR A 153 -0.93 14.80 -6.66
C THR A 153 -2.24 14.22 -6.16
N GLN A 154 -3.18 15.07 -5.71
CA GLN A 154 -4.51 14.62 -5.33
C GLN A 154 -5.28 14.05 -6.53
N LEU A 155 -5.27 14.72 -7.67
CA LEU A 155 -5.93 14.23 -8.89
C LEU A 155 -5.33 12.89 -9.36
N GLN A 156 -4.01 12.70 -9.22
CA GLN A 156 -3.37 11.43 -9.52
C GLN A 156 -3.86 10.31 -8.59
N LEU A 157 -3.96 10.58 -7.28
CA LEU A 157 -4.51 9.62 -6.32
C LEU A 157 -5.96 9.24 -6.67
N GLU A 158 -6.80 10.22 -6.94
CA GLU A 158 -8.20 10.00 -7.34
C GLU A 158 -8.28 9.14 -8.60
N SER A 159 -7.44 9.40 -9.59
CA SER A 159 -7.36 8.60 -10.82
C SER A 159 -6.96 7.14 -10.55
N GLU A 160 -5.99 6.88 -9.66
CA GLU A 160 -5.60 5.51 -9.30
C GLU A 160 -6.70 4.78 -8.53
N ILE A 161 -7.39 5.47 -7.62
CA ILE A 161 -8.54 4.93 -6.90
C ILE A 161 -9.66 4.55 -7.89
N GLU A 162 -10.03 5.46 -8.80
CA GLU A 162 -11.04 5.17 -9.81
C GLU A 162 -10.64 4.00 -10.72
N GLN A 163 -9.37 3.94 -11.11
CA GLN A 163 -8.85 2.84 -11.93
C GLN A 163 -8.97 1.52 -11.17
N SER A 164 -8.60 1.46 -9.89
CA SER A 164 -8.70 0.27 -9.06
C SER A 164 -10.15 -0.23 -8.93
N ILE A 165 -11.09 0.70 -8.76
CA ILE A 165 -12.52 0.38 -8.70
C ILE A 165 -13.02 -0.17 -10.04
N ARG A 166 -12.63 0.43 -11.18
CA ARG A 166 -12.99 -0.06 -12.53
C ARG A 166 -12.46 -1.46 -12.80
N MET A 167 -11.29 -1.80 -12.26
CA MET A 167 -10.71 -3.15 -12.34
C MET A 167 -11.40 -4.16 -11.42
N GLY A 168 -12.32 -3.73 -10.56
CA GLY A 168 -13.08 -4.59 -9.64
C GLY A 168 -12.41 -4.81 -8.28
N ALA A 169 -11.35 -4.08 -7.93
CA ALA A 169 -10.77 -4.14 -6.58
C ALA A 169 -11.76 -3.57 -5.56
N ARG A 170 -12.05 -4.35 -4.51
CA ARG A 170 -13.01 -3.97 -3.44
C ARG A 170 -12.41 -4.05 -2.04
N SER A 171 -11.20 -4.53 -1.93
CA SER A 171 -10.45 -4.71 -0.68
C SER A 171 -8.95 -4.64 -0.96
N PHE A 172 -8.15 -4.48 0.08
CA PHE A 172 -6.69 -4.47 -0.05
C PHE A 172 -6.06 -5.50 0.90
N PRO A 173 -5.00 -6.18 0.44
CA PRO A 173 -4.42 -6.15 -0.91
C PRO A 173 -5.35 -6.78 -1.97
N SER A 174 -5.22 -6.36 -3.23
CA SER A 174 -5.82 -7.03 -4.38
C SER A 174 -4.77 -7.20 -5.48
N LEU A 175 -4.82 -8.34 -6.15
CA LEU A 175 -4.04 -8.64 -7.35
C LEU A 175 -5.01 -8.79 -8.52
N ILE A 176 -4.81 -8.01 -9.58
CA ILE A 176 -5.64 -8.05 -10.78
C ILE A 176 -4.73 -8.27 -11.99
N PHE A 177 -4.96 -9.36 -12.69
CA PHE A 177 -4.28 -9.66 -13.94
C PHE A 177 -5.07 -9.09 -15.12
N GLN A 178 -4.40 -8.40 -16.03
CA GLN A 178 -4.96 -7.87 -17.27
C GLN A 178 -4.38 -8.57 -18.47
N LYS A 179 -5.25 -9.03 -19.38
CA LYS A 179 -4.87 -9.56 -20.68
C LYS A 179 -6.02 -9.30 -21.67
N ASP A 180 -5.71 -8.96 -22.91
CA ASP A 180 -6.65 -8.80 -24.03
C ASP A 180 -7.88 -7.92 -23.69
N GLY A 181 -7.66 -6.87 -22.88
CA GLY A 181 -8.70 -5.93 -22.45
C GLY A 181 -9.58 -6.40 -21.31
N GLY A 182 -9.44 -7.64 -20.82
CA GLY A 182 -10.11 -8.17 -19.63
C GLY A 182 -9.31 -7.99 -18.35
N TYR A 183 -9.99 -8.11 -17.20
CA TYR A 183 -9.41 -8.07 -15.86
C TYR A 183 -9.84 -9.31 -15.08
N TRP A 184 -8.88 -10.02 -14.52
CA TRP A 184 -9.10 -11.25 -13.75
C TRP A 184 -8.50 -11.09 -12.36
N PRO A 185 -9.27 -11.29 -11.27
CA PRO A 185 -8.72 -11.28 -9.93
C PRO A 185 -7.84 -12.51 -9.71
N VAL A 186 -6.65 -12.28 -9.12
CA VAL A 186 -5.79 -13.34 -8.62
C VAL A 186 -5.99 -13.42 -7.10
N ALA A 187 -6.37 -14.60 -6.60
CA ALA A 187 -6.61 -14.79 -5.17
C ALA A 187 -5.30 -14.59 -4.40
N VAL A 188 -5.32 -13.72 -3.39
CA VAL A 188 -4.14 -13.42 -2.56
C VAL A 188 -3.91 -14.58 -1.58
N ASP A 189 -2.70 -15.13 -1.60
CA ASP A 189 -2.18 -16.07 -0.61
C ASP A 189 -1.10 -15.38 0.21
N TYR A 190 -1.24 -15.41 1.53
CA TYR A 190 -0.31 -14.75 2.46
C TYR A 190 0.88 -15.63 2.87
N HIS A 191 0.91 -16.89 2.44
CA HIS A 191 1.89 -17.90 2.90
C HIS A 191 2.85 -18.32 1.78
N SER A 192 2.40 -18.35 0.52
CA SER A 192 3.22 -18.75 -0.63
C SER A 192 2.84 -17.98 -1.89
N ALA A 193 3.82 -17.72 -2.75
CA ALA A 193 3.60 -17.19 -4.10
C ALA A 193 3.06 -18.24 -5.08
N ASP A 194 3.23 -19.54 -4.79
CA ASP A 194 2.99 -20.64 -5.74
C ASP A 194 1.58 -20.64 -6.33
N SER A 195 0.57 -20.56 -5.47
CA SER A 195 -0.83 -20.57 -5.89
C SER A 195 -1.19 -19.37 -6.79
N MET A 196 -0.57 -18.21 -6.53
CA MET A 196 -0.75 -17.01 -7.33
C MET A 196 -0.04 -17.12 -8.68
N LEU A 197 1.18 -17.66 -8.70
CA LEU A 197 1.93 -17.95 -9.93
C LEU A 197 1.19 -18.94 -10.81
N GLU A 198 0.66 -20.04 -10.25
CA GLU A 198 -0.16 -21.00 -11.01
C GLU A 198 -1.38 -20.36 -11.68
N ILE A 199 -2.04 -19.40 -11.02
CA ILE A 199 -3.18 -18.68 -11.60
C ILE A 199 -2.69 -17.79 -12.75
N ILE A 200 -1.59 -17.05 -12.53
CA ILE A 200 -1.02 -16.15 -13.53
C ILE A 200 -0.58 -16.94 -14.78
N ASP A 201 0.11 -18.06 -14.59
CA ASP A 201 0.55 -18.93 -15.70
C ASP A 201 -0.64 -19.45 -16.53
N LYS A 202 -1.71 -19.90 -15.86
CA LYS A 202 -2.96 -20.32 -16.54
C LYS A 202 -3.56 -19.18 -17.37
N LEU A 203 -3.57 -17.96 -16.82
CA LEU A 203 -4.07 -16.77 -17.51
C LEU A 203 -3.16 -16.35 -18.68
N CYS A 204 -1.85 -16.58 -18.59
CA CYS A 204 -0.93 -16.33 -19.68
C CYS A 204 -1.17 -17.28 -20.87
N CYS A 205 -1.55 -18.53 -20.59
CA CYS A 205 -1.74 -19.57 -21.61
C CYS A 205 -3.12 -19.54 -22.31
N THR A 206 -4.11 -18.83 -21.76
CA THR A 206 -5.46 -18.68 -22.35
C THR A 206 -5.51 -17.48 -23.27
#